data_f540f6bba13180cdc3a003e50f02dcdc
#
_entry.id   f540f6bba13180cdc3a003e50f02dcdc
#
_cell.length_a   1.000
_cell.length_b   1.000
_cell.length_c   1.000
_cell.angle_alpha   90.00
_cell.angle_beta   90.00
_cell.angle_gamma   90.00
#
_symmetry.space_group_name_H-M   'P 1'
#
loop_
_entity.id
_entity.type
_entity.pdbx_description
1 polymer ?
#
loop_
_entity_poly.entity_id
_entity_poly.type
_entity_poly.pdbx_seq_one_letter_code
_entity_poly.pdbx_strand_id
1 'polypeptide(L)'
;MLIEHRAYTLRPGNLDAFLTAQTVRGFERVRPIMERLIGYFITHGGPETQVVHLYNFASYDDWTERLHGLYGIKELEPYFKTVRPLMLAQENKFLAAAPIAELTPRWGHGNNWLPANGPILGKLGKPATNLVEESTLILTPGALVTYWQAYREHGLAAGSLATANLLGCFYSLVGRQHQVVHYRSYANYPALRAHRDAQAADASWREFQRTIAPLVMSAETKIMEPAPLAPMSPLYVGA
;
A
#
# COMPACT_ATOMS: atom_id res chain seq x y z
N MET A 1 -0.64 14.84 4.64
CA MET A 1 -0.51 13.63 3.79
C MET A 1 -1.60 12.65 4.15
N LEU A 2 -2.34 12.18 3.16
CA LEU A 2 -3.44 11.26 3.29
C LEU A 2 -3.21 10.09 2.31
N ILE A 3 -3.00 8.90 2.83
CA ILE A 3 -2.84 7.70 1.99
C ILE A 3 -4.20 7.05 1.82
N GLU A 4 -4.69 6.97 0.59
CA GLU A 4 -5.84 6.16 0.25
C GLU A 4 -5.38 4.76 -0.13
N HIS A 5 -5.92 3.77 0.54
CA HIS A 5 -5.78 2.36 0.20
C HIS A 5 -7.10 1.90 -0.42
N ARG A 6 -7.04 1.44 -1.67
CA ARG A 6 -8.17 0.81 -2.36
C ARG A 6 -7.86 -0.67 -2.59
N ALA A 7 -8.80 -1.52 -2.26
CA ALA A 7 -8.73 -2.94 -2.59
C ALA A 7 -9.96 -3.32 -3.42
N TYR A 8 -9.72 -3.84 -4.61
CA TYR A 8 -10.77 -4.35 -5.51
C TYR A 8 -10.64 -5.86 -5.57
N THR A 9 -11.63 -6.56 -5.03
CA THR A 9 -11.71 -8.01 -5.17
C THR A 9 -12.42 -8.34 -6.49
N LEU A 10 -11.71 -9.00 -7.37
CA LEU A 10 -12.25 -9.38 -8.68
C LEU A 10 -12.96 -10.73 -8.60
N ARG A 11 -13.88 -10.95 -9.52
CA ARG A 11 -14.42 -12.29 -9.75
C ARG A 11 -13.31 -13.20 -10.27
N PRO A 12 -13.27 -14.48 -9.88
CA PRO A 12 -12.27 -15.43 -10.37
C PRO A 12 -12.18 -15.42 -11.90
N GLY A 13 -10.95 -15.40 -12.42
CA GLY A 13 -10.66 -15.39 -13.85
C GLY A 13 -10.76 -14.02 -14.55
N ASN A 14 -11.14 -12.95 -13.85
CA ASN A 14 -11.35 -11.63 -14.48
C ASN A 14 -10.13 -10.68 -14.39
N LEU A 15 -9.01 -11.13 -13.90
CA LEU A 15 -7.82 -10.27 -13.77
C LEU A 15 -7.36 -9.73 -15.13
N ASP A 16 -7.20 -10.59 -16.13
CA ASP A 16 -6.73 -10.16 -17.46
C ASP A 16 -7.71 -9.20 -18.13
N ALA A 17 -9.01 -9.46 -18.00
CA ALA A 17 -10.03 -8.56 -18.52
C ALA A 17 -9.98 -7.18 -17.82
N PHE A 18 -9.77 -7.18 -16.51
CA PHE A 18 -9.62 -5.95 -15.73
C PHE A 18 -8.38 -5.15 -16.16
N LEU A 19 -7.21 -5.79 -16.28
CA LEU A 19 -5.97 -5.16 -16.73
C LEU A 19 -6.06 -4.65 -18.18
N THR A 20 -6.69 -5.43 -19.05
CA THR A 20 -6.97 -5.03 -20.44
C THR A 20 -7.83 -3.76 -20.48
N ALA A 21 -8.88 -3.70 -19.67
CA ALA A 21 -9.74 -2.50 -19.60
C ALA A 21 -8.97 -1.26 -19.13
N GLN A 22 -7.98 -1.39 -18.22
CA GLN A 22 -7.08 -0.29 -17.82
C GLN A 22 -6.27 0.22 -19.02
N THR A 23 -5.74 -0.70 -19.81
CA THR A 23 -4.94 -0.36 -21.01
C THR A 23 -5.79 0.32 -22.07
N VAL A 24 -6.98 -0.22 -22.37
CA VAL A 24 -7.92 0.32 -23.35
C VAL A 24 -8.41 1.74 -22.95
N ARG A 25 -8.69 1.94 -21.67
CA ARG A 25 -9.05 3.27 -21.14
C ARG A 25 -7.94 4.31 -21.44
N GLY A 26 -6.69 3.88 -21.38
CA GLY A 26 -5.54 4.77 -21.39
C GLY A 26 -5.33 5.47 -20.04
N PHE A 27 -4.25 6.25 -19.93
CA PHE A 27 -3.81 6.82 -18.65
C PHE A 27 -3.89 8.35 -18.63
N GLU A 28 -3.85 9.01 -19.77
CA GLU A 28 -3.82 10.47 -19.86
C GLU A 28 -5.10 11.11 -19.30
N ARG A 29 -6.27 10.54 -19.59
CA ARG A 29 -7.57 11.05 -19.10
C ARG A 29 -7.74 10.92 -17.59
N VAL A 30 -7.02 9.99 -16.98
CA VAL A 30 -7.06 9.74 -15.53
C VAL A 30 -5.81 10.27 -14.84
N ARG A 31 -4.98 11.04 -15.54
CA ARG A 31 -3.74 11.65 -15.03
C ARG A 31 -3.94 12.35 -13.67
N PRO A 32 -4.99 13.16 -13.43
CA PRO A 32 -5.15 13.86 -12.17
C PRO A 32 -5.18 12.94 -10.93
N ILE A 33 -5.70 11.71 -11.07
CA ILE A 33 -5.62 10.70 -10.02
C ILE A 33 -4.31 9.93 -10.08
N MET A 34 -3.85 9.57 -11.29
CA MET A 34 -2.63 8.77 -11.46
C MET A 34 -1.36 9.49 -10.98
N GLU A 35 -1.34 10.82 -10.97
CA GLU A 35 -0.26 11.62 -10.36
C GLU A 35 -0.10 11.37 -8.86
N ARG A 36 -1.12 10.84 -8.21
CA ARG A 36 -1.13 10.52 -6.79
C ARG A 36 -0.86 9.05 -6.50
N LEU A 37 -0.71 8.23 -7.53
CA LEU A 37 -0.49 6.79 -7.39
C LEU A 37 0.89 6.51 -6.79
N ILE A 38 0.91 5.76 -5.69
CA ILE A 38 2.13 5.27 -5.04
C ILE A 38 2.37 3.77 -5.26
N GLY A 39 1.39 3.03 -5.64
CA GLY A 39 1.53 1.62 -5.97
C GLY A 39 0.26 1.04 -6.55
N TYR A 40 0.42 0.08 -7.45
CA TYR A 40 -0.65 -0.67 -8.06
C TYR A 40 -0.24 -2.14 -8.12
N PHE A 41 -0.89 -2.96 -7.32
CA PHE A 41 -0.43 -4.31 -7.04
C PHE A 41 -1.52 -5.35 -7.30
N ILE A 42 -1.07 -6.57 -7.59
CA ILE A 42 -1.91 -7.76 -7.70
C ILE A 42 -1.51 -8.71 -6.58
N THR A 43 -2.47 -9.28 -5.85
CA THR A 43 -2.22 -10.26 -4.81
C THR A 43 -1.87 -11.62 -5.40
N HIS A 44 -0.85 -12.28 -4.83
CA HIS A 44 -0.46 -13.67 -5.10
C HIS A 44 -0.58 -14.56 -3.87
N GLY A 45 -0.73 -13.96 -2.69
CA GLY A 45 -0.95 -14.67 -1.43
C GLY A 45 -1.76 -13.80 -0.49
N GLY A 46 -2.73 -14.39 0.18
CA GLY A 46 -3.78 -13.72 0.93
C GLY A 46 -5.11 -13.81 0.20
N PRO A 47 -5.99 -12.80 0.27
CA PRO A 47 -7.24 -12.79 -0.48
C PRO A 47 -7.00 -12.95 -1.97
N GLU A 48 -7.69 -13.91 -2.58
CA GLU A 48 -7.49 -14.24 -3.99
C GLU A 48 -8.02 -13.12 -4.88
N THR A 49 -7.24 -12.85 -5.94
CA THR A 49 -7.58 -11.93 -7.03
C THR A 49 -7.97 -10.53 -6.55
N GLN A 50 -7.16 -9.95 -5.67
CA GLN A 50 -7.27 -8.53 -5.34
C GLN A 50 -6.31 -7.68 -6.16
N VAL A 51 -6.78 -6.49 -6.55
CA VAL A 51 -5.96 -5.39 -7.05
C VAL A 51 -5.93 -4.32 -5.96
N VAL A 52 -4.73 -4.01 -5.48
CA VAL A 52 -4.53 -3.02 -4.41
C VAL A 52 -3.89 -1.78 -5.00
N HIS A 53 -4.51 -0.63 -4.73
CA HIS A 53 -4.00 0.68 -5.15
C HIS A 53 -3.66 1.51 -3.92
N LEU A 54 -2.55 2.21 -3.96
CA LEU A 54 -2.18 3.19 -2.97
C LEU A 54 -2.02 4.56 -3.64
N TYR A 55 -2.65 5.57 -3.05
CA TYR A 55 -2.54 6.96 -3.51
C TYR A 55 -2.16 7.86 -2.36
N ASN A 56 -1.40 8.92 -2.65
CA ASN A 56 -1.03 9.94 -1.69
C ASN A 56 -1.68 11.28 -2.07
N PHE A 57 -2.58 11.76 -1.23
CA PHE A 57 -3.24 13.05 -1.37
C PHE A 57 -2.75 14.05 -0.31
N ALA A 58 -2.81 15.34 -0.63
CA ALA A 58 -2.48 16.38 0.33
C ALA A 58 -3.52 16.46 1.46
N SER A 59 -4.79 16.29 1.12
CA SER A 59 -5.95 16.38 2.04
C SER A 59 -7.15 15.60 1.51
N TYR A 60 -8.23 15.56 2.28
CA TYR A 60 -9.53 15.04 1.83
C TYR A 60 -10.12 15.91 0.70
N ASP A 61 -9.87 17.20 0.69
CA ASP A 61 -10.35 18.10 -0.37
C ASP A 61 -9.63 17.79 -1.69
N ASP A 62 -8.30 17.62 -1.69
CA ASP A 62 -7.52 17.19 -2.85
C ASP A 62 -8.03 15.83 -3.40
N TRP A 63 -8.32 14.87 -2.51
CA TRP A 63 -8.91 13.59 -2.88
C TRP A 63 -10.30 13.76 -3.52
N THR A 64 -11.18 14.54 -2.90
CA THR A 64 -12.56 14.76 -3.34
C THR A 64 -12.60 15.45 -4.69
N GLU A 65 -11.80 16.50 -4.88
CA GLU A 65 -11.70 17.24 -6.12
C GLU A 65 -11.27 16.35 -7.28
N ARG A 66 -10.21 15.57 -7.08
CA ARG A 66 -9.68 14.66 -8.11
C ARG A 66 -10.65 13.53 -8.43
N LEU A 67 -11.34 12.99 -7.44
CA LEU A 67 -12.31 11.91 -7.63
C LEU A 67 -13.55 12.41 -8.36
N HIS A 68 -14.08 13.58 -8.00
CA HIS A 68 -15.20 14.20 -8.71
C HIS A 68 -14.80 14.57 -10.14
N GLY A 69 -13.60 15.11 -10.34
CA GLY A 69 -13.06 15.37 -11.67
C GLY A 69 -13.03 14.11 -12.53
N LEU A 70 -12.57 12.98 -11.97
CA LEU A 70 -12.55 11.70 -12.68
C LEU A 70 -13.95 11.23 -13.09
N TYR A 71 -14.90 11.25 -12.16
CA TYR A 71 -16.29 10.83 -12.45
C TYR A 71 -17.06 11.80 -13.35
N GLY A 72 -16.59 13.03 -13.48
CA GLY A 72 -17.13 14.03 -14.42
C GLY A 72 -16.73 13.78 -15.88
N ILE A 73 -15.75 12.91 -16.15
CA ILE A 73 -15.28 12.62 -17.52
C ILE A 73 -16.23 11.62 -18.19
N LYS A 74 -17.10 12.13 -19.08
CA LYS A 74 -18.12 11.30 -19.76
C LYS A 74 -17.50 10.18 -20.61
N GLU A 75 -16.35 10.42 -21.19
CA GLU A 75 -15.61 9.46 -22.02
C GLU A 75 -15.12 8.24 -21.23
N LEU A 76 -15.15 8.28 -19.90
CA LEU A 76 -14.84 7.14 -19.04
C LEU A 76 -16.04 6.25 -18.73
N GLU A 77 -17.26 6.64 -19.12
CA GLU A 77 -18.47 5.84 -18.85
C GLU A 77 -18.38 4.42 -19.42
N PRO A 78 -17.92 4.19 -20.68
CA PRO A 78 -17.75 2.83 -21.20
C PRO A 78 -16.78 2.01 -20.38
N TYR A 79 -15.67 2.61 -19.91
CA TYR A 79 -14.71 1.95 -19.04
C TYR A 79 -15.37 1.51 -17.73
N PHE A 80 -16.10 2.40 -17.05
CA PHE A 80 -16.78 2.04 -15.80
C PHE A 80 -17.83 0.94 -15.99
N LYS A 81 -18.56 0.96 -17.10
CA LYS A 81 -19.52 -0.12 -17.45
C LYS A 81 -18.82 -1.45 -17.66
N THR A 82 -17.59 -1.44 -18.20
CA THR A 82 -16.79 -2.65 -18.44
C THR A 82 -16.21 -3.22 -17.14
N VAL A 83 -15.62 -2.37 -16.27
CA VAL A 83 -14.87 -2.88 -15.12
C VAL A 83 -15.73 -3.23 -13.91
N ARG A 84 -16.85 -2.51 -13.68
CA ARG A 84 -17.70 -2.76 -12.51
C ARG A 84 -18.22 -4.19 -12.40
N PRO A 85 -18.70 -4.84 -13.48
CA PRO A 85 -19.14 -6.23 -13.42
C PRO A 85 -18.04 -7.25 -13.13
N LEU A 86 -16.76 -6.86 -13.33
CA LEU A 86 -15.62 -7.74 -13.07
C LEU A 86 -15.28 -7.85 -11.57
N MET A 87 -15.83 -6.95 -10.76
CA MET A 87 -15.54 -6.84 -9.32
C MET A 87 -16.64 -7.49 -8.48
N LEU A 88 -16.22 -8.11 -7.36
CA LEU A 88 -17.09 -8.57 -6.28
C LEU A 88 -17.21 -7.52 -5.18
N ALA A 89 -16.10 -6.82 -4.87
CA ALA A 89 -16.07 -5.81 -3.84
C ALA A 89 -15.08 -4.68 -4.20
N GLN A 90 -15.37 -3.51 -3.70
CA GLN A 90 -14.48 -2.34 -3.67
C GLN A 90 -14.45 -1.80 -2.26
N GLU A 91 -13.25 -1.66 -1.71
CA GLU A 91 -13.04 -1.16 -0.36
C GLU A 91 -12.02 -0.03 -0.37
N ASN A 92 -12.31 1.02 0.38
CA ASN A 92 -11.40 2.13 0.60
C ASN A 92 -11.15 2.31 2.09
N LYS A 93 -9.92 2.64 2.44
CA LYS A 93 -9.57 3.16 3.76
C LYS A 93 -8.56 4.29 3.62
N PHE A 94 -8.55 5.21 4.58
CA PHE A 94 -7.55 6.27 4.64
C PHE A 94 -6.60 6.01 5.79
N LEU A 95 -5.32 6.20 5.50
CA LEU A 95 -4.22 5.92 6.39
C LEU A 95 -3.38 7.18 6.60
N ALA A 96 -2.84 7.34 7.81
CA ALA A 96 -1.79 8.30 8.13
C ALA A 96 -0.45 7.58 8.33
N ALA A 97 0.64 8.31 8.15
CA ALA A 97 1.97 7.82 8.46
C ALA A 97 2.13 7.50 9.95
N ALA A 98 2.88 6.44 10.27
CA ALA A 98 3.24 6.13 11.65
C ALA A 98 3.90 7.33 12.33
N PRO A 99 3.63 7.55 13.64
CA PRO A 99 4.23 8.65 14.41
C PRO A 99 5.69 8.35 14.82
N ILE A 100 6.42 7.61 14.00
CA ILE A 100 7.82 7.21 14.15
C ILE A 100 8.48 7.40 12.78
N ALA A 101 9.36 8.38 12.68
CA ALA A 101 9.93 8.80 11.39
C ALA A 101 10.67 7.68 10.66
N GLU A 102 11.37 6.83 11.40
CA GLU A 102 12.10 5.68 10.86
C GLU A 102 11.21 4.67 10.15
N LEU A 103 9.91 4.64 10.49
CA LEU A 103 8.93 3.72 9.89
C LEU A 103 8.26 4.28 8.63
N THR A 104 8.49 5.53 8.32
CA THR A 104 7.98 6.18 7.10
C THR A 104 9.10 6.95 6.38
N PRO A 105 10.19 6.27 6.01
CA PRO A 105 11.41 6.93 5.54
C PRO A 105 11.20 7.76 4.26
N ARG A 106 10.17 7.44 3.49
CA ARG A 106 9.84 8.12 2.23
C ARG A 106 8.83 9.25 2.39
N TRP A 107 8.02 9.24 3.47
CA TRP A 107 6.91 10.20 3.67
C TRP A 107 7.04 11.02 4.95
N GLY A 108 8.09 10.79 5.72
CA GLY A 108 8.29 11.31 7.09
C GLY A 108 8.85 12.67 7.14
N HIS A 109 8.94 13.55 6.29
CA HIS A 109 9.51 14.88 6.48
C HIS A 109 8.79 15.99 5.68
N GLY A 110 7.47 15.88 5.50
CA GLY A 110 6.73 16.84 4.69
C GLY A 110 7.09 16.78 3.21
N ASN A 111 7.95 15.86 2.83
CA ASN A 111 8.29 15.64 1.44
C ASN A 111 7.13 14.90 0.77
N ASN A 112 6.37 15.63 0.00
CA ASN A 112 5.58 15.08 -1.07
C ASN A 112 6.56 14.50 -2.09
N TRP A 113 6.97 13.26 -1.90
CA TRP A 113 7.85 12.56 -2.84
C TRP A 113 7.17 12.28 -4.19
N LEU A 114 5.88 12.56 -4.29
CA LEU A 114 5.17 12.75 -5.55
C LEU A 114 4.98 14.25 -5.76
N PRO A 115 5.74 14.87 -6.63
CA PRO A 115 5.43 16.22 -7.04
C PRO A 115 4.04 16.22 -7.69
N ALA A 116 3.23 17.22 -7.37
CA ALA A 116 1.88 17.39 -7.91
C ALA A 116 1.84 17.39 -9.45
N ASN A 117 2.96 17.69 -10.08
CA ASN A 117 3.20 17.70 -11.52
C ASN A 117 4.26 16.70 -11.96
N GLY A 118 4.53 15.69 -11.15
CA GLY A 118 5.53 14.68 -11.46
C GLY A 118 5.13 13.82 -12.66
N PRO A 119 6.10 13.15 -13.29
CA PRO A 119 5.81 12.23 -14.38
C PRO A 119 4.89 11.11 -13.87
N ILE A 120 3.98 10.67 -14.73
CA ILE A 120 3.28 9.40 -14.51
C ILE A 120 4.35 8.32 -14.42
N LEU A 121 4.25 7.51 -13.41
CA LEU A 121 5.31 6.64 -12.91
C LEU A 121 5.83 5.63 -13.89
N GLY A 122 5.06 5.15 -14.83
CA GLY A 122 5.54 4.27 -15.90
C GLY A 122 6.67 4.83 -16.77
N LYS A 123 7.06 6.09 -16.55
CA LYS A 123 8.23 6.70 -17.21
C LYS A 123 9.52 6.59 -16.39
N LEU A 124 9.46 6.09 -15.16
CA LEU A 124 10.60 6.07 -14.23
C LEU A 124 11.46 4.80 -14.30
N GLY A 125 11.24 3.92 -15.25
CA GLY A 125 12.10 2.75 -15.43
C GLY A 125 11.38 1.45 -15.75
N LYS A 126 12.10 0.34 -15.64
CA LYS A 126 11.53 -1.00 -15.84
C LYS A 126 10.52 -1.31 -14.73
N PRO A 127 9.43 -2.05 -15.03
CA PRO A 127 8.55 -2.59 -14.00
C PRO A 127 9.38 -3.30 -12.94
N ALA A 128 9.15 -3.02 -11.67
CA ALA A 128 9.78 -3.80 -10.63
C ALA A 128 9.22 -5.22 -10.67
N THR A 129 10.11 -6.16 -10.50
CA THR A 129 9.76 -7.58 -10.33
C THR A 129 9.79 -8.01 -8.87
N ASN A 130 9.91 -7.04 -7.96
CA ASN A 130 10.00 -7.29 -6.55
C ASN A 130 8.63 -7.61 -5.95
N LEU A 131 8.64 -8.42 -4.90
CA LEU A 131 7.47 -8.68 -4.08
C LEU A 131 7.21 -7.50 -3.16
N VAL A 132 5.93 -7.21 -2.92
CA VAL A 132 5.49 -6.28 -1.90
C VAL A 132 4.65 -7.03 -0.87
N GLU A 133 5.06 -6.96 0.38
CA GLU A 133 4.31 -7.48 1.51
C GLU A 133 3.48 -6.36 2.12
N GLU A 134 2.17 -6.54 2.23
CA GLU A 134 1.28 -5.75 3.08
C GLU A 134 0.96 -6.58 4.31
N SER A 135 1.40 -6.13 5.48
CA SER A 135 1.06 -6.74 6.77
C SER A 135 0.14 -5.80 7.54
N THR A 136 -1.07 -6.24 7.81
CA THR A 136 -2.08 -5.50 8.56
C THR A 136 -2.28 -6.13 9.92
N LEU A 137 -2.06 -5.36 10.98
CA LEU A 137 -2.42 -5.72 12.35
C LEU A 137 -3.67 -4.96 12.76
N ILE A 138 -4.60 -5.65 13.41
CA ILE A 138 -5.75 -5.03 14.06
C ILE A 138 -5.52 -5.11 15.54
N LEU A 139 -5.45 -3.95 16.16
CA LEU A 139 -5.18 -3.84 17.59
C LEU A 139 -6.48 -3.69 18.38
N THR A 140 -6.42 -4.07 19.65
CA THR A 140 -7.45 -3.77 20.62
C THR A 140 -7.70 -2.25 20.66
N PRO A 141 -8.95 -1.79 20.75
CA PRO A 141 -9.27 -0.37 20.88
C PRO A 141 -8.46 0.33 21.96
N GLY A 142 -7.84 1.47 21.60
CA GLY A 142 -6.95 2.23 22.49
C GLY A 142 -5.49 1.79 22.50
N ALA A 143 -5.12 0.65 21.92
CA ALA A 143 -3.77 0.08 22.02
C ALA A 143 -2.72 0.74 21.11
N LEU A 144 -3.10 1.65 20.20
CA LEU A 144 -2.14 2.28 19.29
C LEU A 144 -0.97 2.97 20.00
N VAL A 145 -1.24 3.68 21.10
CA VAL A 145 -0.18 4.39 21.85
C VAL A 145 0.83 3.38 22.41
N THR A 146 0.34 2.32 23.05
CA THR A 146 1.18 1.26 23.62
C THR A 146 1.96 0.52 22.52
N TYR A 147 1.34 0.29 21.38
CA TYR A 147 2.00 -0.31 20.20
C TYR A 147 3.19 0.55 19.73
N TRP A 148 2.99 1.88 19.60
CA TRP A 148 4.07 2.77 19.18
C TRP A 148 5.18 2.88 20.22
N GLN A 149 4.86 2.83 21.52
CA GLN A 149 5.86 2.77 22.58
C GLN A 149 6.70 1.50 22.48
N ALA A 150 6.07 0.34 22.40
CA ALA A 150 6.76 -0.94 22.22
C ALA A 150 7.65 -0.93 20.95
N TYR A 151 7.19 -0.32 19.87
CA TYR A 151 7.97 -0.22 18.64
C TYR A 151 9.24 0.62 18.84
N ARG A 152 9.14 1.77 19.54
CA ARG A 152 10.31 2.61 19.87
C ARG A 152 11.29 1.89 20.80
N GLU A 153 10.78 1.22 21.82
CA GLU A 153 11.60 0.57 22.85
C GLU A 153 12.29 -0.70 22.36
N HIS A 154 11.59 -1.52 21.61
CA HIS A 154 12.05 -2.85 21.22
C HIS A 154 12.19 -3.03 19.70
N GLY A 155 11.18 -2.58 18.93
CA GLY A 155 11.18 -2.75 17.49
C GLY A 155 12.36 -2.07 16.81
N LEU A 156 12.60 -0.80 17.11
CA LEU A 156 13.74 -0.05 16.57
C LEU A 156 15.09 -0.54 17.09
N ALA A 157 15.14 -1.15 18.27
CA ALA A 157 16.36 -1.75 18.82
C ALA A 157 16.86 -2.96 17.97
N ALA A 158 15.99 -3.56 17.14
CA ALA A 158 16.41 -4.55 16.15
C ALA A 158 17.17 -3.94 14.95
N GLY A 159 17.37 -2.60 14.95
CA GLY A 159 18.16 -1.90 13.95
C GLY A 159 17.62 -2.05 12.54
N SER A 160 18.48 -2.46 11.61
CA SER A 160 18.11 -2.62 10.21
C SER A 160 17.01 -3.67 9.97
N LEU A 161 16.79 -4.63 10.88
CA LEU A 161 15.72 -5.60 10.75
C LEU A 161 14.33 -4.98 10.89
N ALA A 162 14.20 -3.87 11.63
CA ALA A 162 12.96 -3.11 11.73
C ALA A 162 12.64 -2.33 10.45
N THR A 163 13.67 -1.75 9.84
CA THR A 163 13.55 -0.74 8.78
C THR A 163 13.99 -1.22 7.40
N ALA A 164 14.81 -2.28 7.31
CA ALA A 164 15.21 -2.85 6.03
C ALA A 164 13.96 -3.30 5.23
N ASN A 165 14.01 -3.07 3.94
CA ASN A 165 12.91 -3.35 3.02
C ASN A 165 11.59 -2.61 3.30
N LEU A 166 11.53 -1.75 4.34
CA LEU A 166 10.33 -1.03 4.71
C LEU A 166 10.06 0.09 3.70
N LEU A 167 8.90 0.03 3.06
CA LEU A 167 8.38 1.10 2.23
C LEU A 167 7.69 2.16 3.08
N GLY A 168 6.93 1.71 4.09
CA GLY A 168 6.26 2.57 5.04
C GLY A 168 5.40 1.80 6.02
N CYS A 169 5.11 2.45 7.14
CA CYS A 169 4.17 1.99 8.14
C CYS A 169 3.10 3.07 8.36
N PHE A 170 1.86 2.65 8.41
CA PHE A 170 0.71 3.53 8.47
C PHE A 170 -0.29 3.05 9.52
N TYR A 171 -1.21 3.93 9.92
CA TYR A 171 -2.36 3.55 10.74
C TYR A 171 -3.65 4.11 10.15
N SER A 172 -4.78 3.47 10.43
CA SER A 172 -6.07 3.86 9.86
C SER A 172 -6.61 5.16 10.50
N LEU A 173 -7.06 6.07 9.63
CA LEU A 173 -7.85 7.26 9.97
C LEU A 173 -9.34 7.01 9.73
N VAL A 174 -9.68 6.39 8.62
CA VAL A 174 -11.04 6.07 8.20
C VAL A 174 -11.08 4.63 7.71
N GLY A 175 -12.16 3.94 7.95
CA GLY A 175 -12.36 2.52 7.77
C GLY A 175 -12.31 1.79 9.11
N ARG A 176 -11.84 0.54 9.12
CA ARG A 176 -11.67 -0.21 10.37
C ARG A 176 -10.59 0.46 11.21
N GLN A 177 -10.97 0.91 12.42
CA GLN A 177 -10.06 1.62 13.33
C GLN A 177 -9.02 0.68 13.95
N HIS A 178 -7.97 1.27 14.54
CA HIS A 178 -6.90 0.55 15.22
C HIS A 178 -6.14 -0.44 14.32
N GLN A 179 -6.09 -0.17 13.03
CA GLN A 179 -5.22 -0.90 12.11
C GLN A 179 -3.84 -0.26 12.05
N VAL A 180 -2.81 -1.10 12.03
CA VAL A 180 -1.45 -0.73 11.64
C VAL A 180 -1.08 -1.53 10.40
N VAL A 181 -0.60 -0.85 9.37
CA VAL A 181 -0.29 -1.45 8.07
C VAL A 181 1.17 -1.19 7.74
N HIS A 182 1.91 -2.26 7.49
CA HIS A 182 3.31 -2.19 7.04
C HIS A 182 3.40 -2.63 5.59
N TYR A 183 4.15 -1.88 4.81
CA TYR A 183 4.54 -2.25 3.46
C TYR A 183 6.04 -2.49 3.42
N ARG A 184 6.45 -3.65 2.91
CA ARG A 184 7.84 -4.01 2.67
C ARG A 184 8.04 -4.49 1.24
N SER A 185 9.21 -4.25 0.68
CA SER A 185 9.56 -4.71 -0.66
C SER A 185 10.76 -5.65 -0.60
N TYR A 186 10.67 -6.76 -1.33
CA TYR A 186 11.71 -7.78 -1.40
C TYR A 186 12.00 -8.13 -2.85
N ALA A 187 13.25 -8.44 -3.15
CA ALA A 187 13.64 -8.85 -4.50
C ALA A 187 12.92 -10.13 -4.98
N ASN A 188 12.61 -11.05 -4.04
CA ASN A 188 11.99 -12.34 -4.30
C ASN A 188 11.55 -13.02 -3.00
N TYR A 189 10.89 -14.17 -3.10
CA TYR A 189 10.47 -14.98 -1.94
C TYR A 189 11.61 -15.45 -1.03
N PRO A 190 12.78 -15.91 -1.54
CA PRO A 190 13.93 -16.20 -0.68
C PRO A 190 14.38 -15.02 0.16
N ALA A 191 14.43 -13.80 -0.38
CA ALA A 191 14.79 -12.59 0.36
C ALA A 191 13.76 -12.25 1.45
N LEU A 192 12.47 -12.39 1.15
CA LEU A 192 11.40 -12.23 2.14
C LEU A 192 11.57 -13.23 3.29
N ARG A 193 11.79 -14.51 2.96
CA ARG A 193 11.98 -15.56 3.96
C ARG A 193 13.21 -15.32 4.83
N ALA A 194 14.35 -14.98 4.22
CA ALA A 194 15.58 -14.67 4.94
C ALA A 194 15.40 -13.52 5.92
N HIS A 195 14.67 -12.47 5.53
CA HIS A 195 14.35 -11.35 6.42
C HIS A 195 13.50 -11.79 7.62
N ARG A 196 12.45 -12.59 7.39
CA ARG A 196 11.59 -13.12 8.46
C ARG A 196 12.35 -14.05 9.42
N ASP A 197 13.21 -14.90 8.88
CA ASP A 197 14.06 -15.81 9.68
C ASP A 197 15.05 -14.98 10.54
N ALA A 198 15.64 -13.93 10.00
CA ALA A 198 16.50 -13.01 10.73
C ALA A 198 15.74 -12.26 11.85
N GLN A 199 14.54 -11.77 11.58
CA GLN A 199 13.68 -11.17 12.59
C GLN A 199 13.33 -12.15 13.70
N ALA A 200 13.00 -13.39 13.36
CA ALA A 200 12.69 -14.44 14.35
C ALA A 200 13.90 -14.81 15.21
N ALA A 201 15.11 -14.69 14.71
CA ALA A 201 16.35 -14.95 15.44
C ALA A 201 16.79 -13.76 16.32
N ASP A 202 16.36 -12.53 16.03
CA ASP A 202 16.77 -11.34 16.76
C ASP A 202 16.06 -11.20 18.11
N ALA A 203 16.81 -10.91 19.17
CA ALA A 203 16.28 -10.84 20.52
C ALA A 203 15.35 -9.62 20.73
N SER A 204 15.72 -8.45 20.18
CA SER A 204 14.93 -7.24 20.31
C SER A 204 13.62 -7.34 19.54
N TRP A 205 13.67 -7.94 18.33
CA TRP A 205 12.46 -8.17 17.55
C TRP A 205 11.51 -9.17 18.23
N ARG A 206 12.04 -10.24 18.82
CA ARG A 206 11.21 -11.18 19.61
C ARG A 206 10.58 -10.51 20.82
N GLU A 207 11.32 -9.63 21.50
CA GLU A 207 10.78 -8.88 22.64
C GLU A 207 9.67 -7.92 22.18
N PHE A 208 9.87 -7.22 21.06
CA PHE A 208 8.81 -6.43 20.44
C PHE A 208 7.55 -7.26 20.16
N GLN A 209 7.72 -8.41 19.49
CA GLN A 209 6.59 -9.29 19.15
C GLN A 209 5.87 -9.79 20.42
N ARG A 210 6.62 -10.16 21.47
CA ARG A 210 6.07 -10.58 22.75
C ARG A 210 5.26 -9.47 23.42
N THR A 211 5.77 -8.26 23.38
CA THR A 211 5.14 -7.08 24.00
C THR A 211 3.84 -6.69 23.27
N ILE A 212 3.81 -6.78 21.94
CA ILE A 212 2.61 -6.41 21.19
C ILE A 212 1.58 -7.55 21.08
N ALA A 213 1.96 -8.81 21.30
CA ALA A 213 1.06 -9.95 21.13
C ALA A 213 -0.30 -9.80 21.83
N PRO A 214 -0.38 -9.35 23.11
CA PRO A 214 -1.66 -9.15 23.77
C PRO A 214 -2.48 -7.99 23.23
N LEU A 215 -1.88 -7.10 22.43
CA LEU A 215 -2.57 -5.96 21.80
C LEU A 215 -3.21 -6.33 20.47
N VAL A 216 -2.78 -7.43 19.84
CA VAL A 216 -3.18 -7.82 18.49
C VAL A 216 -4.42 -8.71 18.53
N MET A 217 -5.50 -8.25 17.94
CA MET A 217 -6.73 -9.02 17.77
C MET A 217 -6.70 -9.91 16.53
N SER A 218 -6.09 -9.44 15.45
CA SER A 218 -5.87 -10.22 14.24
C SER A 218 -4.70 -9.66 13.43
N ALA A 219 -4.10 -10.54 12.65
CA ALA A 219 -3.05 -10.22 11.71
C ALA A 219 -3.38 -10.82 10.34
N GLU A 220 -3.13 -10.06 9.29
CA GLU A 220 -3.28 -10.49 7.90
C GLU A 220 -2.03 -10.09 7.12
N THR A 221 -1.61 -10.95 6.20
CA THR A 221 -0.52 -10.64 5.29
C THR A 221 -0.94 -10.91 3.87
N LYS A 222 -0.71 -9.93 2.99
CA LYS A 222 -0.83 -10.08 1.54
C LYS A 222 0.54 -10.04 0.92
N ILE A 223 0.80 -10.97 0.02
CA ILE A 223 1.97 -10.94 -0.86
C ILE A 223 1.49 -10.49 -2.23
N MET A 224 2.08 -9.45 -2.73
CA MET A 224 1.65 -8.76 -3.94
C MET A 224 2.83 -8.60 -4.90
N GLU A 225 2.52 -8.47 -6.16
CA GLU A 225 3.45 -8.03 -7.21
C GLU A 225 2.94 -6.75 -7.85
N PRO A 226 3.82 -5.90 -8.37
CA PRO A 226 3.40 -4.77 -9.19
C PRO A 226 2.58 -5.25 -10.38
N ALA A 227 1.46 -4.59 -10.64
CA ALA A 227 0.65 -4.91 -11.81
C ALA A 227 1.45 -4.72 -13.11
N PRO A 228 1.29 -5.60 -14.12
CA PRO A 228 2.05 -5.54 -15.36
C PRO A 228 1.54 -4.42 -16.30
N LEU A 229 1.34 -3.22 -15.76
CA LEU A 229 0.90 -2.03 -16.46
C LEU A 229 1.98 -0.96 -16.34
N ALA A 230 2.80 -0.78 -17.36
CA ALA A 230 3.94 0.13 -17.34
C ALA A 230 3.60 1.55 -16.84
N PRO A 231 2.47 2.19 -17.21
CA PRO A 231 2.09 3.49 -16.69
C PRO A 231 1.68 3.51 -15.22
N MET A 232 1.40 2.36 -14.62
CA MET A 232 0.99 2.19 -13.22
C MET A 232 2.03 1.43 -12.40
N SER A 233 3.12 1.03 -13.04
CA SER A 233 4.20 0.26 -12.42
C SER A 233 5.06 1.11 -11.51
N PRO A 234 5.75 0.45 -10.62
CA PRO A 234 5.89 0.84 -9.24
C PRO A 234 6.78 2.03 -9.01
N LEU A 235 6.34 2.80 -8.07
CA LEU A 235 6.98 3.94 -7.47
C LEU A 235 8.21 3.65 -6.65
N TYR A 236 8.48 2.40 -6.39
CA TYR A 236 9.51 2.02 -5.45
C TYR A 236 10.83 1.64 -6.13
N VAL A 237 10.87 1.72 -7.44
CA VAL A 237 12.08 1.43 -8.21
C VAL A 237 12.84 2.72 -8.44
N GLY A 238 14.02 2.81 -7.88
CA GLY A 238 14.95 3.90 -8.17
C GLY A 238 14.88 5.06 -7.17
N ALA A 239 14.79 4.75 -5.90
CA ALA A 239 15.28 5.66 -4.86
C ALA A 239 16.65 5.19 -4.42
#